data_3adf16c0e65ce01ec3d0bce5b31fc31d
#
_entry.id   3adf16c0e65ce01ec3d0bce5b31fc31d
#
_cell.length_a   1.000
_cell.length_b   1.000
_cell.length_c   1.000
_cell.angle_alpha   90.00
_cell.angle_beta   90.00
_cell.angle_gamma   90.00
#
_symmetry.space_group_name_H-M   'P 1'
#
loop_
_entity.id
_entity.type
_entity.pdbx_description
1 polymer ?
#
loop_
_entity_poly.entity_id
_entity_poly.type
_entity_poly.pdbx_seq_one_letter_code
_entity_poly.pdbx_strand_id
1 'polypeptide(L)'
;MNDKIENLLEENRKFTPKTDLSQNANATSEWFDEANENRLEFWKKQALERITWFKEPTEILDSSNPPFFKWFKDGELNLSYNCLDRHLETDADRVAFYWEGEPGDTQQITYQDLYERVCRLSNALKKLNVKKGDRVAIYLGMTPEIVVAMLACARIGAVHSVVFGGFSSEALADRINDAKAKLVITADGAWRRGDIVPLKDNVDGSLELTEYIENVIVVKRTNQDIDMKQGRDHWYHEITEKEQSVCEPEIMNAEDMLYILYTSGTTAKPKGIVHTQAGYLTGVTTTHHEVFDIKDDDIYWCAADCGWVTGHSYIVYGPLANKATSVMYEGAPNAPDEKRLWSIIEKYKVNIFYTAPTAIRAFMKWGVEHPQAHDLSSLRILGTVGEPINPEAWMWYHENIGGEQCAIVDTWWQTETGSIMISPLPGVTSTKPGSACGPLPGIESVIIDDDGNEVGKGEGGYLALKSPWPSMLRTVYGDDQRYIDTYWSQHSGLYFAGDGAKYDDEGYIWLLGRVDDVMNISGHRISTAEVESALVSHEAVAEAAVIGRSDEITGEAIAAFVSLIGTDEGNEDLIADLRQHVSDKIGPIA
;
A
#
# COMPACT_ATOMS: atom_id res chain seq x y z
N MET A 1 29.21 14.58 -19.14
CA MET A 1 29.26 13.40 -18.29
C MET A 1 27.92 12.72 -18.45
N ASN A 2 27.88 11.40 -18.58
CA ASN A 2 26.63 10.69 -18.75
C ASN A 2 25.92 10.67 -17.37
N ASP A 3 24.89 11.49 -17.22
CA ASP A 3 24.09 11.56 -15.97
C ASP A 3 22.97 10.50 -15.95
N LYS A 4 23.08 9.47 -16.77
CA LYS A 4 22.07 8.37 -16.86
C LYS A 4 22.34 7.32 -15.78
N ILE A 5 21.27 6.81 -15.15
CA ILE A 5 21.35 5.61 -14.31
C ILE A 5 21.69 4.42 -15.22
N GLU A 6 22.79 3.74 -14.93
CA GLU A 6 23.28 2.66 -15.78
C GLU A 6 22.46 1.37 -15.56
N ASN A 7 22.28 0.62 -16.65
CA ASN A 7 21.61 -0.69 -16.62
C ASN A 7 22.66 -1.78 -16.42
N LEU A 8 22.82 -2.25 -15.19
CA LEU A 8 23.90 -3.15 -14.80
C LEU A 8 23.45 -4.61 -14.61
N LEU A 9 22.14 -4.86 -14.39
CA LEU A 9 21.58 -6.21 -14.25
C LEU A 9 20.75 -6.58 -15.47
N GLU A 10 21.00 -7.75 -16.04
CA GLU A 10 20.23 -8.35 -17.14
C GLU A 10 19.37 -9.52 -16.66
N GLU A 11 18.06 -9.50 -16.95
CA GLU A 11 17.12 -10.57 -16.68
C GLU A 11 16.41 -10.98 -17.99
N ASN A 12 16.62 -12.22 -18.40
CA ASN A 12 16.13 -12.74 -19.67
C ASN A 12 14.97 -13.73 -19.52
N ARG A 13 14.65 -14.16 -18.30
CA ARG A 13 13.52 -15.08 -18.05
C ARG A 13 12.21 -14.35 -18.30
N LYS A 14 11.28 -15.00 -19.00
CA LYS A 14 9.97 -14.44 -19.34
C LYS A 14 8.89 -15.49 -19.16
N PHE A 15 7.83 -15.13 -18.46
CA PHE A 15 6.70 -15.98 -18.16
C PHE A 15 5.46 -15.46 -18.88
N THR A 16 4.97 -16.22 -19.85
CA THR A 16 3.72 -15.89 -20.55
C THR A 16 2.52 -16.34 -19.74
N PRO A 17 1.40 -15.59 -19.78
CA PRO A 17 0.16 -16.01 -19.12
C PRO A 17 -0.29 -17.41 -19.60
N LYS A 18 -0.78 -18.21 -18.66
CA LYS A 18 -1.37 -19.52 -18.97
C LYS A 18 -2.70 -19.34 -19.71
N THR A 19 -3.00 -20.24 -20.63
CA THR A 19 -4.19 -20.15 -21.51
C THR A 19 -5.50 -20.10 -20.72
N ASP A 20 -5.63 -20.90 -19.66
CA ASP A 20 -6.81 -20.92 -18.80
C ASP A 20 -7.00 -19.61 -18.04
N LEU A 21 -5.91 -19.02 -17.56
CA LEU A 21 -5.94 -17.70 -16.93
C LEU A 21 -6.36 -16.62 -17.94
N SER A 22 -5.75 -16.63 -19.15
CA SER A 22 -6.10 -15.64 -20.19
C SER A 22 -7.55 -15.72 -20.65
N GLN A 23 -8.14 -16.91 -20.66
CA GLN A 23 -9.53 -17.10 -21.08
C GLN A 23 -10.55 -16.62 -20.03
N ASN A 24 -10.15 -16.55 -18.77
CA ASN A 24 -11.02 -16.22 -17.64
C ASN A 24 -10.63 -14.92 -16.93
N ALA A 25 -9.64 -14.19 -17.44
CA ALA A 25 -9.17 -12.94 -16.83
C ALA A 25 -10.26 -11.85 -16.89
N ASN A 26 -10.31 -11.02 -15.84
CA ASN A 26 -11.18 -9.85 -15.80
C ASN A 26 -10.75 -8.80 -16.82
N ALA A 27 -9.45 -8.54 -16.90
CA ALA A 27 -8.87 -7.64 -17.89
C ALA A 27 -8.57 -8.35 -19.21
N THR A 28 -8.68 -7.61 -20.31
CA THR A 28 -8.28 -8.07 -21.64
C THR A 28 -7.32 -7.05 -22.28
N SER A 29 -6.65 -7.43 -23.36
CA SER A 29 -5.81 -6.49 -24.12
C SER A 29 -6.60 -5.30 -24.68
N GLU A 30 -7.89 -5.46 -24.93
CA GLU A 30 -8.78 -4.40 -25.41
C GLU A 30 -8.89 -3.21 -24.45
N TRP A 31 -8.65 -3.43 -23.17
CA TRP A 31 -8.61 -2.35 -22.16
C TRP A 31 -7.52 -1.31 -22.43
N PHE A 32 -6.37 -1.76 -22.93
CA PHE A 32 -5.32 -0.84 -23.35
C PHE A 32 -5.75 -0.04 -24.56
N ASP A 33 -6.42 -0.67 -25.54
CA ASP A 33 -6.91 0.00 -26.73
C ASP A 33 -8.00 1.04 -26.37
N GLU A 34 -8.99 0.68 -25.55
CA GLU A 34 -10.02 1.59 -25.05
C GLU A 34 -9.41 2.80 -24.33
N ALA A 35 -8.45 2.58 -23.44
CA ALA A 35 -7.80 3.63 -22.68
C ALA A 35 -6.93 4.55 -23.56
N ASN A 36 -6.23 3.98 -24.55
CA ASN A 36 -5.40 4.73 -25.50
C ASN A 36 -6.27 5.54 -26.48
N GLU A 37 -7.43 5.04 -26.88
CA GLU A 37 -8.34 5.76 -27.78
C GLU A 37 -8.95 6.97 -27.07
N ASN A 38 -9.44 6.81 -25.84
CA ASN A 38 -10.02 7.90 -25.06
C ASN A 38 -9.89 7.65 -23.55
N ARG A 39 -8.81 8.12 -22.95
CA ARG A 39 -8.50 7.95 -21.54
C ARG A 39 -9.59 8.48 -20.59
N LEU A 40 -10.21 9.63 -20.90
CA LEU A 40 -11.24 10.20 -20.04
C LEU A 40 -12.55 9.39 -20.10
N GLU A 41 -12.93 8.89 -21.27
CA GLU A 41 -14.11 8.04 -21.41
C GLU A 41 -13.88 6.67 -20.76
N PHE A 42 -12.65 6.14 -20.83
CA PHE A 42 -12.25 4.94 -20.07
C PHE A 42 -12.48 5.14 -18.57
N TRP A 43 -11.95 6.20 -17.96
CA TRP A 43 -12.12 6.46 -16.53
C TRP A 43 -13.57 6.78 -16.14
N LYS A 44 -14.32 7.44 -17.01
CA LYS A 44 -15.76 7.64 -16.81
C LYS A 44 -16.52 6.31 -16.78
N LYS A 45 -16.22 5.40 -17.72
CA LYS A 45 -16.80 4.05 -17.74
C LYS A 45 -16.50 3.32 -16.42
N GLN A 46 -15.23 3.31 -15.98
CA GLN A 46 -14.86 2.67 -14.71
C GLN A 46 -15.63 3.27 -13.51
N ALA A 47 -15.75 4.58 -13.44
CA ALA A 47 -16.47 5.26 -12.36
C ALA A 47 -17.98 4.94 -12.36
N LEU A 48 -18.64 4.92 -13.52
CA LEU A 48 -20.07 4.68 -13.61
C LEU A 48 -20.45 3.21 -13.41
N GLU A 49 -19.60 2.28 -13.82
CA GLU A 49 -19.86 0.84 -13.67
C GLU A 49 -19.55 0.33 -12.26
N ARG A 50 -18.55 0.93 -11.59
CA ARG A 50 -18.02 0.40 -10.31
C ARG A 50 -18.50 1.13 -9.07
N ILE A 51 -19.03 2.34 -9.21
CA ILE A 51 -19.47 3.18 -8.09
C ILE A 51 -20.96 3.39 -8.14
N THR A 52 -21.62 3.29 -6.99
CA THR A 52 -22.98 3.73 -6.80
C THR A 52 -22.99 5.21 -6.44
N TRP A 53 -23.54 6.01 -7.29
CA TRP A 53 -23.65 7.46 -7.15
C TRP A 53 -25.03 7.86 -6.59
N PHE A 54 -25.05 8.83 -5.70
CA PHE A 54 -26.29 9.51 -5.32
C PHE A 54 -26.67 10.56 -6.38
N LYS A 55 -25.63 11.15 -7.02
CA LYS A 55 -25.75 11.97 -8.21
C LYS A 55 -24.56 11.68 -9.12
N GLU A 56 -24.83 11.19 -10.32
CA GLU A 56 -23.77 10.90 -11.30
C GLU A 56 -23.05 12.18 -11.74
N PRO A 57 -21.73 12.13 -11.96
CA PRO A 57 -20.97 13.27 -12.45
C PRO A 57 -21.23 13.54 -13.92
N THR A 58 -21.26 14.81 -14.29
CA THR A 58 -21.28 15.24 -15.69
C THR A 58 -19.92 15.73 -16.18
N GLU A 59 -19.06 16.19 -15.27
CA GLU A 59 -17.70 16.62 -15.56
C GLU A 59 -16.70 15.60 -15.00
N ILE A 60 -15.95 14.97 -15.91
CA ILE A 60 -15.02 13.87 -15.54
C ILE A 60 -13.73 14.41 -14.97
N LEU A 61 -13.10 15.40 -15.61
CA LEU A 61 -11.84 16.01 -15.18
C LEU A 61 -11.91 17.52 -15.34
N ASP A 62 -11.73 18.25 -14.25
CA ASP A 62 -11.44 19.67 -14.26
C ASP A 62 -9.94 19.91 -14.18
N SER A 63 -9.36 20.41 -15.26
CA SER A 63 -7.96 20.80 -15.40
C SER A 63 -7.76 22.31 -15.54
N SER A 64 -8.70 23.11 -15.03
CA SER A 64 -8.65 24.58 -15.15
C SER A 64 -7.56 25.23 -14.29
N ASN A 65 -7.06 24.55 -13.25
CA ASN A 65 -6.03 25.06 -12.33
C ASN A 65 -4.92 24.04 -12.06
N PRO A 66 -4.09 23.64 -13.07
CA PRO A 66 -3.00 22.69 -12.84
C PRO A 66 -1.98 23.24 -11.84
N PRO A 67 -1.38 22.39 -10.98
CA PRO A 67 -1.55 20.94 -10.90
C PRO A 67 -2.70 20.47 -9.98
N PHE A 68 -3.61 21.33 -9.58
CA PHE A 68 -4.75 21.03 -8.73
C PHE A 68 -5.92 20.49 -9.56
N PHE A 69 -5.82 19.23 -9.95
CA PHE A 69 -6.84 18.54 -10.74
C PHE A 69 -7.99 18.07 -9.85
N LYS A 70 -9.23 18.10 -10.41
CA LYS A 70 -10.43 17.57 -9.75
C LYS A 70 -11.12 16.55 -10.65
N TRP A 71 -11.48 15.42 -10.05
CA TRP A 71 -12.15 14.35 -10.77
C TRP A 71 -13.61 14.21 -10.32
N PHE A 72 -14.54 14.12 -11.28
CA PHE A 72 -15.96 13.90 -11.02
C PHE A 72 -16.60 14.98 -10.12
N LYS A 73 -16.13 16.21 -10.16
CA LYS A 73 -16.35 17.25 -9.15
C LYS A 73 -17.80 17.62 -8.85
N ASP A 74 -18.74 17.34 -9.75
CA ASP A 74 -20.18 17.60 -9.58
C ASP A 74 -20.97 16.35 -9.19
N GLY A 75 -20.29 15.21 -8.99
CA GLY A 75 -20.85 13.96 -8.50
C GLY A 75 -21.04 13.95 -6.99
N GLU A 76 -22.01 13.14 -6.53
CA GLU A 76 -22.27 12.93 -5.10
C GLU A 76 -22.36 11.43 -4.79
N LEU A 77 -21.70 11.02 -3.69
CA LEU A 77 -21.64 9.64 -3.23
C LEU A 77 -21.37 9.58 -1.74
N ASN A 78 -21.25 8.38 -1.19
CA ASN A 78 -20.60 8.12 0.08
C ASN A 78 -19.72 6.87 -0.07
N LEU A 79 -18.47 6.94 0.34
CA LEU A 79 -17.53 5.84 0.15
C LEU A 79 -17.89 4.65 1.04
N SER A 80 -18.29 4.86 2.31
CA SER A 80 -18.75 3.78 3.20
C SER A 80 -20.00 3.07 2.65
N TYR A 81 -20.93 3.81 2.03
CA TYR A 81 -22.07 3.23 1.32
C TYR A 81 -21.63 2.27 0.21
N ASN A 82 -20.64 2.67 -0.56
CA ASN A 82 -20.08 1.86 -1.65
C ASN A 82 -19.34 0.61 -1.16
N CYS A 83 -18.82 0.63 0.05
CA CYS A 83 -18.15 -0.52 0.67
C CYS A 83 -19.12 -1.50 1.36
N LEU A 84 -20.29 -1.03 1.80
CA LEU A 84 -21.19 -1.80 2.66
C LEU A 84 -22.63 -1.86 2.12
N ASP A 85 -23.36 -0.75 2.19
CA ASP A 85 -24.81 -0.70 2.03
C ASP A 85 -25.29 -1.31 0.70
N ARG A 86 -24.62 -0.98 -0.40
CA ARG A 86 -25.00 -1.46 -1.74
C ARG A 86 -24.91 -2.97 -1.91
N HIS A 87 -24.21 -3.66 -1.00
CA HIS A 87 -24.06 -5.12 -1.04
C HIS A 87 -25.10 -5.86 -0.18
N LEU A 88 -25.75 -5.16 0.76
CA LEU A 88 -26.59 -5.81 1.76
C LEU A 88 -27.86 -6.45 1.20
N GLU A 89 -28.39 -5.96 0.10
CA GLU A 89 -29.59 -6.53 -0.50
C GLU A 89 -29.39 -7.98 -0.98
N THR A 90 -28.18 -8.30 -1.47
CA THR A 90 -27.87 -9.61 -2.08
C THR A 90 -26.87 -10.43 -1.30
N ASP A 91 -25.97 -9.81 -0.55
CA ASP A 91 -24.77 -10.43 0.02
C ASP A 91 -24.55 -10.07 1.51
N ALA A 92 -25.63 -9.79 2.26
CA ALA A 92 -25.57 -9.42 3.68
C ALA A 92 -24.80 -10.44 4.53
N ASP A 93 -25.03 -11.74 4.28
CA ASP A 93 -24.41 -12.85 5.00
C ASP A 93 -23.03 -13.25 4.46
N ARG A 94 -22.56 -12.62 3.37
CA ARG A 94 -21.23 -12.85 2.84
C ARG A 94 -20.18 -12.39 3.84
N VAL A 95 -19.13 -13.17 4.00
CA VAL A 95 -18.00 -12.82 4.87
C VAL A 95 -17.22 -11.65 4.23
N ALA A 96 -17.11 -10.54 4.94
CA ALA A 96 -16.22 -9.45 4.61
C ALA A 96 -14.79 -9.76 5.09
N PHE A 97 -14.66 -10.19 6.36
CA PHE A 97 -13.37 -10.53 6.94
C PHE A 97 -13.39 -11.84 7.73
N TYR A 98 -12.38 -12.68 7.48
CA TYR A 98 -11.85 -13.63 8.43
C TYR A 98 -10.71 -12.93 9.17
N TRP A 99 -10.91 -12.59 10.43
CA TRP A 99 -9.88 -11.96 11.25
C TRP A 99 -9.23 -12.96 12.19
N GLU A 100 -7.89 -12.86 12.29
CA GLU A 100 -7.07 -13.61 13.24
C GLU A 100 -6.23 -12.67 14.10
N GLY A 101 -6.31 -12.83 15.42
CA GLY A 101 -5.41 -12.19 16.37
C GLY A 101 -4.12 -12.99 16.55
N GLU A 102 -3.04 -12.32 16.93
CA GLU A 102 -1.75 -12.98 17.20
C GLU A 102 -1.86 -14.05 18.30
N PRO A 103 -2.62 -13.85 19.40
CA PRO A 103 -2.85 -14.89 20.40
C PRO A 103 -3.64 -16.12 19.94
N GLY A 104 -4.21 -16.08 18.72
CA GLY A 104 -4.96 -17.18 18.13
C GLY A 104 -6.49 -17.04 18.23
N ASP A 105 -6.99 -15.95 18.73
CA ASP A 105 -8.41 -15.61 18.69
C ASP A 105 -8.84 -15.25 17.25
N THR A 106 -10.10 -15.53 16.91
CA THR A 106 -10.60 -15.38 15.55
C THR A 106 -12.00 -14.79 15.53
N GLN A 107 -12.32 -14.06 14.47
CA GLN A 107 -13.66 -13.59 14.17
C GLN A 107 -13.99 -13.82 12.69
N GLN A 108 -15.23 -14.20 12.43
CA GLN A 108 -15.83 -14.13 11.11
C GLN A 108 -16.81 -12.96 11.11
N ILE A 109 -16.63 -12.01 10.20
CA ILE A 109 -17.42 -10.77 10.15
C ILE A 109 -18.08 -10.70 8.79
N THR A 110 -19.41 -10.72 8.76
CA THR A 110 -20.19 -10.57 7.52
C THR A 110 -20.29 -9.09 7.12
N TYR A 111 -20.75 -8.83 5.90
CA TYR A 111 -21.04 -7.45 5.44
C TYR A 111 -22.13 -6.82 6.33
N GLN A 112 -23.13 -7.58 6.76
CA GLN A 112 -24.16 -7.12 7.71
C GLN A 112 -23.55 -6.77 9.06
N ASP A 113 -22.71 -7.66 9.65
CA ASP A 113 -22.04 -7.40 10.92
C ASP A 113 -21.17 -6.14 10.85
N LEU A 114 -20.40 -5.99 9.77
CA LEU A 114 -19.53 -4.85 9.56
C LEU A 114 -20.35 -3.55 9.42
N TYR A 115 -21.41 -3.57 8.63
CA TYR A 115 -22.35 -2.46 8.49
C TYR A 115 -22.93 -2.02 9.84
N GLU A 116 -23.43 -2.95 10.65
CA GLU A 116 -24.00 -2.62 11.96
C GLU A 116 -22.96 -2.01 12.91
N ARG A 117 -21.74 -2.58 12.96
CA ARG A 117 -20.63 -2.04 13.75
C ARG A 117 -20.28 -0.62 13.30
N VAL A 118 -20.17 -0.37 12.00
CA VAL A 118 -19.91 0.96 11.41
C VAL A 118 -21.00 1.94 11.77
N CYS A 119 -22.29 1.56 11.64
CA CYS A 119 -23.42 2.43 11.99
C CYS A 119 -23.42 2.81 13.48
N ARG A 120 -23.16 1.85 14.37
CA ARG A 120 -23.08 2.10 15.82
C ARG A 120 -21.97 3.08 16.16
N LEU A 121 -20.75 2.88 15.61
CA LEU A 121 -19.65 3.80 15.85
C LEU A 121 -19.94 5.18 15.22
N SER A 122 -20.53 5.24 14.03
CA SER A 122 -20.95 6.49 13.39
C SER A 122 -21.89 7.31 14.27
N ASN A 123 -22.89 6.65 14.88
CA ASN A 123 -23.82 7.30 15.80
C ASN A 123 -23.12 7.76 17.09
N ALA A 124 -22.20 6.96 17.62
CA ALA A 124 -21.39 7.36 18.78
C ALA A 124 -20.51 8.58 18.48
N LEU A 125 -19.85 8.61 17.31
CA LEU A 125 -19.05 9.78 16.87
C LEU A 125 -19.90 11.04 16.75
N LYS A 126 -21.12 10.95 16.17
CA LYS A 126 -22.07 12.06 16.10
C LYS A 126 -22.44 12.58 17.50
N LYS A 127 -22.65 11.70 18.49
CA LYS A 127 -22.93 12.07 19.88
C LYS A 127 -21.74 12.74 20.57
N LEU A 128 -20.52 12.37 20.18
CA LEU A 128 -19.29 13.04 20.61
C LEU A 128 -19.00 14.30 19.78
N ASN A 129 -20.02 14.81 19.05
CA ASN A 129 -19.99 16.05 18.27
C ASN A 129 -18.96 16.04 17.12
N VAL A 130 -18.62 14.86 16.56
CA VAL A 130 -17.86 14.76 15.32
C VAL A 130 -18.80 15.05 14.15
N LYS A 131 -18.38 15.93 13.23
CA LYS A 131 -19.15 16.43 12.10
C LYS A 131 -18.39 16.22 10.80
N LYS A 132 -19.11 16.36 9.67
CA LYS A 132 -18.51 16.42 8.35
C LYS A 132 -17.34 17.42 8.31
N GLY A 133 -16.19 16.96 7.81
CA GLY A 133 -14.95 17.74 7.72
C GLY A 133 -14.10 17.78 9.00
N ASP A 134 -14.59 17.29 10.16
CA ASP A 134 -13.74 17.12 11.35
C ASP A 134 -12.71 16.01 11.12
N ARG A 135 -11.51 16.12 11.70
CA ARG A 135 -10.47 15.11 11.60
C ARG A 135 -10.48 14.20 12.82
N VAL A 136 -10.35 12.91 12.57
CA VAL A 136 -10.26 11.86 13.59
C VAL A 136 -8.96 11.11 13.38
N ALA A 137 -8.11 11.07 14.40
CA ALA A 137 -6.90 10.24 14.39
C ALA A 137 -7.27 8.80 14.80
N ILE A 138 -6.72 7.82 14.10
CA ILE A 138 -6.91 6.40 14.38
C ILE A 138 -5.54 5.79 14.66
N TYR A 139 -5.32 5.34 15.91
CA TYR A 139 -4.07 4.75 16.36
C TYR A 139 -4.37 3.38 16.97
N LEU A 140 -4.50 2.39 16.10
CA LEU A 140 -4.92 1.02 16.42
C LEU A 140 -3.97 -0.02 15.80
N GLY A 141 -3.92 -1.21 16.38
CA GLY A 141 -3.39 -2.39 15.71
C GLY A 141 -4.36 -2.92 14.65
N MET A 142 -3.97 -4.00 13.97
CA MET A 142 -4.75 -4.63 12.90
C MET A 142 -5.96 -5.44 13.44
N THR A 143 -6.80 -4.78 14.21
CA THR A 143 -8.08 -5.33 14.72
C THR A 143 -9.25 -4.91 13.83
N PRO A 144 -10.40 -5.59 13.88
CA PRO A 144 -11.58 -5.21 13.10
C PRO A 144 -12.02 -3.76 13.34
N GLU A 145 -11.76 -3.21 14.51
CA GLU A 145 -12.14 -1.86 14.89
C GLU A 145 -11.43 -0.78 14.06
N ILE A 146 -10.23 -1.05 13.49
CA ILE A 146 -9.58 -0.08 12.61
C ILE A 146 -10.38 0.11 11.32
N VAL A 147 -10.90 -0.99 10.73
CA VAL A 147 -11.76 -0.94 9.55
C VAL A 147 -13.07 -0.24 9.86
N VAL A 148 -13.69 -0.59 11.00
CA VAL A 148 -14.92 0.05 11.48
C VAL A 148 -14.72 1.55 11.67
N ALA A 149 -13.61 1.98 12.26
CA ALA A 149 -13.30 3.40 12.50
C ALA A 149 -13.11 4.18 11.19
N MET A 150 -12.37 3.63 10.22
CA MET A 150 -12.17 4.26 8.91
C MET A 150 -13.51 4.43 8.18
N LEU A 151 -14.34 3.39 8.12
CA LEU A 151 -15.63 3.42 7.45
C LEU A 151 -16.67 4.27 8.18
N ALA A 152 -16.65 4.32 9.52
CA ALA A 152 -17.52 5.18 10.30
C ALA A 152 -17.21 6.67 10.06
N CYS A 153 -15.93 7.04 9.99
CA CYS A 153 -15.53 8.39 9.62
C CYS A 153 -16.02 8.73 8.20
N ALA A 154 -15.75 7.86 7.22
CA ALA A 154 -16.21 8.05 5.84
C ALA A 154 -17.74 8.16 5.75
N ARG A 155 -18.48 7.38 6.56
CA ARG A 155 -19.95 7.38 6.58
C ARG A 155 -20.54 8.73 6.97
N ILE A 156 -19.96 9.39 7.98
CA ILE A 156 -20.46 10.68 8.49
C ILE A 156 -19.75 11.88 7.86
N GLY A 157 -18.86 11.65 6.88
CA GLY A 157 -18.09 12.69 6.21
C GLY A 157 -16.96 13.29 7.05
N ALA A 158 -16.56 12.62 8.14
CA ALA A 158 -15.35 12.98 8.88
C ALA A 158 -14.11 12.50 8.14
N VAL A 159 -13.01 13.25 8.26
CA VAL A 159 -11.73 12.94 7.64
C VAL A 159 -10.89 12.11 8.62
N HIS A 160 -10.54 10.89 8.26
CA HIS A 160 -9.68 10.10 9.13
C HIS A 160 -8.19 10.28 8.81
N SER A 161 -7.36 10.13 9.85
CA SER A 161 -5.91 10.05 9.73
C SER A 161 -5.45 8.83 10.52
N VAL A 162 -5.12 7.75 9.83
CA VAL A 162 -4.60 6.54 10.46
C VAL A 162 -3.11 6.71 10.72
N VAL A 163 -2.70 6.41 11.94
CA VAL A 163 -1.32 6.48 12.38
C VAL A 163 -0.86 5.06 12.74
N PHE A 164 0.29 4.65 12.20
CA PHE A 164 0.84 3.33 12.45
C PHE A 164 1.06 3.08 13.95
N GLY A 165 0.54 1.98 14.49
CA GLY A 165 0.57 1.66 15.92
C GLY A 165 1.97 1.47 16.53
N GLY A 166 3.00 1.41 15.70
CA GLY A 166 4.40 1.36 16.14
C GLY A 166 5.08 2.73 16.30
N PHE A 167 4.39 3.85 16.00
CA PHE A 167 4.97 5.18 16.19
C PHE A 167 4.95 5.63 17.65
N SER A 168 5.89 6.51 18.02
CA SER A 168 6.01 7.11 19.35
C SER A 168 4.90 8.14 19.63
N SER A 169 4.80 8.55 20.90
CA SER A 169 3.90 9.61 21.35
C SER A 169 4.14 10.93 20.61
N GLU A 170 5.40 11.30 20.38
CA GLU A 170 5.77 12.52 19.65
C GLU A 170 5.32 12.46 18.20
N ALA A 171 5.58 11.32 17.54
CA ALA A 171 5.19 11.12 16.14
C ALA A 171 3.65 11.13 15.97
N LEU A 172 2.90 10.64 16.96
CA LEU A 172 1.45 10.73 17.01
C LEU A 172 0.99 12.17 17.22
N ALA A 173 1.61 12.88 18.17
CA ALA A 173 1.29 14.29 18.46
C ALA A 173 1.51 15.20 17.25
N ASP A 174 2.61 15.02 16.51
CA ASP A 174 2.90 15.79 15.29
C ASP A 174 1.76 15.68 14.27
N ARG A 175 1.22 14.47 14.08
CA ARG A 175 0.13 14.20 13.13
C ARG A 175 -1.21 14.76 13.62
N ILE A 176 -1.48 14.62 14.92
CA ILE A 176 -2.67 15.23 15.56
C ILE A 176 -2.64 16.74 15.41
N ASN A 177 -1.50 17.37 15.68
CA ASN A 177 -1.33 18.82 15.61
C ASN A 177 -1.45 19.34 14.17
N ASP A 178 -0.81 18.68 13.21
CA ASP A 178 -0.87 19.08 11.80
C ASP A 178 -2.29 18.93 11.24
N ALA A 179 -2.93 17.76 11.45
CA ALA A 179 -4.32 17.54 11.05
C ALA A 179 -5.34 18.34 11.88
N LYS A 180 -4.95 18.83 13.05
CA LYS A 180 -5.88 19.39 14.07
C LYS A 180 -7.00 18.40 14.36
N ALA A 181 -6.62 17.14 14.64
CA ALA A 181 -7.58 16.09 14.92
C ALA A 181 -8.30 16.37 16.23
N LYS A 182 -9.62 16.16 16.24
CA LYS A 182 -10.51 16.46 17.36
C LYS A 182 -10.71 15.27 18.29
N LEU A 183 -10.53 14.07 17.77
CA LEU A 183 -10.77 12.81 18.46
C LEU A 183 -9.71 11.80 18.08
N VAL A 184 -9.31 10.95 19.04
CA VAL A 184 -8.46 9.78 18.83
C VAL A 184 -9.25 8.52 19.10
N ILE A 185 -9.13 7.52 18.19
CA ILE A 185 -9.58 6.14 18.41
C ILE A 185 -8.35 5.29 18.60
N THR A 186 -8.24 4.59 19.74
CA THR A 186 -7.11 3.76 20.11
C THR A 186 -7.55 2.48 20.82
N ALA A 187 -6.61 1.68 21.32
CA ALA A 187 -6.88 0.51 22.15
C ALA A 187 -6.07 0.56 23.46
N ASP A 188 -6.46 -0.27 24.44
CA ASP A 188 -5.66 -0.46 25.65
C ASP A 188 -4.24 -0.92 25.31
N GLY A 189 -4.09 -1.75 24.30
CA GLY A 189 -2.83 -2.22 23.74
C GLY A 189 -3.04 -2.98 22.43
N ALA A 190 -1.95 -3.40 21.79
CA ALA A 190 -1.96 -4.27 20.63
C ALA A 190 -0.94 -5.40 20.80
N TRP A 191 -1.25 -6.59 20.27
CA TRP A 191 -0.33 -7.73 20.30
C TRP A 191 0.68 -7.62 19.15
N ARG A 192 1.96 -7.82 19.48
CA ARG A 192 3.02 -7.91 18.47
C ARG A 192 4.22 -8.71 18.95
N ARG A 193 4.52 -9.82 18.28
CA ARG A 193 5.63 -10.76 18.60
C ARG A 193 5.54 -11.34 20.04
N GLY A 194 4.32 -11.61 20.50
CA GLY A 194 4.07 -12.13 21.85
C GLY A 194 4.06 -11.06 22.94
N ASP A 195 4.43 -9.83 22.63
CA ASP A 195 4.44 -8.69 23.55
C ASP A 195 3.24 -7.76 23.30
N ILE A 196 2.99 -6.87 24.26
CA ILE A 196 1.95 -5.86 24.15
C ILE A 196 2.58 -4.49 23.89
N VAL A 197 2.16 -3.86 22.80
CA VAL A 197 2.45 -2.45 22.54
C VAL A 197 1.44 -1.60 23.31
N PRO A 198 1.86 -0.68 24.21
CA PRO A 198 0.96 0.08 25.09
C PRO A 198 0.36 1.29 24.35
N LEU A 199 -0.65 1.05 23.51
CA LEU A 199 -1.20 2.10 22.63
C LEU A 199 -1.81 3.27 23.41
N LYS A 200 -2.57 2.99 24.48
CA LYS A 200 -3.21 4.03 25.30
C LYS A 200 -2.18 4.93 26.00
N ASP A 201 -1.09 4.35 26.51
CA ASP A 201 -0.02 5.12 27.15
C ASP A 201 0.66 6.05 26.14
N ASN A 202 0.89 5.56 24.90
CA ASN A 202 1.42 6.40 23.82
C ASN A 202 0.47 7.54 23.45
N VAL A 203 -0.85 7.28 23.44
CA VAL A 203 -1.85 8.33 23.24
C VAL A 203 -1.78 9.34 24.37
N ASP A 204 -1.78 8.91 25.64
CA ASP A 204 -1.72 9.85 26.78
C ASP A 204 -0.46 10.71 26.74
N GLY A 205 0.70 10.12 26.40
CA GLY A 205 1.93 10.89 26.18
C GLY A 205 1.79 11.91 25.05
N SER A 206 1.12 11.57 23.95
CA SER A 206 0.87 12.50 22.86
C SER A 206 -0.06 13.66 23.24
N LEU A 207 -1.01 13.41 24.14
CA LEU A 207 -1.97 14.43 24.60
C LEU A 207 -1.34 15.49 25.51
N GLU A 208 -0.15 15.26 26.04
CA GLU A 208 0.64 16.29 26.73
C GLU A 208 1.24 17.32 25.74
N LEU A 209 1.30 16.96 24.44
CA LEU A 209 1.91 17.74 23.36
C LEU A 209 0.89 18.38 22.41
N THR A 210 -0.43 18.24 22.68
CA THR A 210 -1.51 18.75 21.82
C THR A 210 -2.67 19.34 22.63
N GLU A 211 -3.37 20.33 22.04
CA GLU A 211 -4.56 20.94 22.63
C GLU A 211 -5.85 20.63 21.84
N TYR A 212 -5.77 19.85 20.76
CA TYR A 212 -6.89 19.66 19.82
C TYR A 212 -7.86 18.55 20.22
N ILE A 213 -7.42 17.55 21.00
CA ILE A 213 -8.21 16.35 21.29
C ILE A 213 -9.24 16.62 22.40
N GLU A 214 -10.52 16.49 22.04
CA GLU A 214 -11.65 16.61 22.96
C GLU A 214 -12.04 15.26 23.58
N ASN A 215 -11.94 14.16 22.81
CA ASN A 215 -12.34 12.81 23.23
C ASN A 215 -11.35 11.74 22.76
N VAL A 216 -11.23 10.66 23.55
CA VAL A 216 -10.48 9.45 23.22
C VAL A 216 -11.42 8.24 23.32
N ILE A 217 -11.53 7.45 22.26
CA ILE A 217 -12.27 6.18 22.26
C ILE A 217 -11.25 5.06 22.38
N VAL A 218 -11.44 4.16 23.35
CA VAL A 218 -10.50 3.08 23.67
C VAL A 218 -11.14 1.72 23.45
N VAL A 219 -10.57 0.93 22.55
CA VAL A 219 -10.92 -0.47 22.32
C VAL A 219 -10.25 -1.34 23.39
N LYS A 220 -11.00 -2.26 23.96
CA LYS A 220 -10.50 -3.23 24.92
C LYS A 220 -9.96 -4.45 24.20
N ARG A 221 -8.65 -4.48 23.89
CA ARG A 221 -8.00 -5.55 23.11
C ARG A 221 -7.16 -6.49 23.98
N THR A 222 -6.33 -5.95 24.84
CA THR A 222 -5.33 -6.71 25.59
C THR A 222 -5.70 -6.92 27.07
N ASN A 223 -6.74 -6.23 27.54
CA ASN A 223 -7.20 -6.20 28.92
C ASN A 223 -6.14 -5.71 29.91
N GLN A 224 -5.24 -4.82 29.47
CA GLN A 224 -4.31 -4.16 30.38
C GLN A 224 -5.04 -3.16 31.29
N ASP A 225 -4.48 -2.95 32.47
CA ASP A 225 -4.85 -1.82 33.31
C ASP A 225 -4.30 -0.55 32.67
N ILE A 226 -5.20 0.38 32.34
CA ILE A 226 -4.88 1.66 31.74
C ILE A 226 -5.57 2.80 32.49
N ASP A 227 -4.99 3.99 32.43
CA ASP A 227 -5.66 5.16 32.99
C ASP A 227 -6.77 5.68 32.05
N MET A 228 -7.97 5.90 32.60
CA MET A 228 -9.14 6.39 31.86
C MET A 228 -9.58 7.72 32.45
N LYS A 229 -9.25 8.81 31.79
CA LYS A 229 -9.59 10.16 32.23
C LYS A 229 -11.09 10.43 32.08
N GLN A 230 -11.79 10.60 33.19
CA GLN A 230 -13.23 10.85 33.19
C GLN A 230 -13.61 12.10 32.38
N GLY A 231 -14.63 11.96 31.52
CA GLY A 231 -15.15 13.05 30.66
C GLY A 231 -14.41 13.23 29.35
N ARG A 232 -13.23 12.58 29.17
CA ARG A 232 -12.45 12.59 27.91
C ARG A 232 -12.41 11.20 27.29
N ASP A 233 -12.16 10.16 28.10
CA ASP A 233 -11.91 8.81 27.62
C ASP A 233 -13.18 7.96 27.71
N HIS A 234 -13.47 7.21 26.66
CA HIS A 234 -14.67 6.40 26.52
C HIS A 234 -14.31 5.00 26.07
N TRP A 235 -14.83 3.97 26.74
CA TRP A 235 -14.72 2.61 26.25
C TRP A 235 -15.55 2.41 24.98
N TYR A 236 -14.92 1.90 23.93
CA TYR A 236 -15.55 1.66 22.63
C TYR A 236 -16.86 0.87 22.76
N HIS A 237 -16.83 -0.26 23.46
CA HIS A 237 -18.01 -1.12 23.64
C HIS A 237 -19.13 -0.41 24.39
N GLU A 238 -18.85 0.38 25.43
CA GLU A 238 -19.86 1.08 26.21
C GLU A 238 -20.61 2.14 25.41
N ILE A 239 -19.92 2.83 24.50
CA ILE A 239 -20.54 3.88 23.69
C ILE A 239 -21.21 3.33 22.45
N THR A 240 -20.74 2.20 21.88
CA THR A 240 -21.30 1.63 20.66
C THR A 240 -22.49 0.70 20.93
N GLU A 241 -22.48 -0.12 21.98
CA GLU A 241 -23.56 -1.05 22.32
C GLU A 241 -24.93 -0.38 22.51
N LYS A 242 -24.94 0.87 22.94
CA LYS A 242 -26.16 1.66 23.17
C LYS A 242 -26.71 2.31 21.90
N GLU A 243 -25.95 2.28 20.82
CA GLU A 243 -26.31 2.95 19.56
C GLU A 243 -27.14 2.06 18.65
N GLN A 244 -27.91 2.72 17.79
CA GLN A 244 -28.66 2.02 16.74
C GLN A 244 -27.70 1.48 15.68
N SER A 245 -28.04 0.31 15.15
CA SER A 245 -27.29 -0.36 14.07
C SER A 245 -27.61 0.20 12.67
N VAL A 246 -28.27 1.34 12.59
CA VAL A 246 -28.56 2.08 11.35
C VAL A 246 -28.09 3.52 11.51
N CYS A 247 -27.41 4.01 10.50
CA CYS A 247 -26.97 5.39 10.41
C CYS A 247 -26.95 5.80 8.93
N GLU A 248 -27.77 6.78 8.57
CA GLU A 248 -27.79 7.28 7.18
C GLU A 248 -26.41 7.82 6.78
N PRO A 249 -25.91 7.48 5.58
CA PRO A 249 -24.65 7.98 5.09
C PRO A 249 -24.76 9.48 4.72
N GLU A 250 -23.76 10.25 5.07
CA GLU A 250 -23.66 11.65 4.66
C GLU A 250 -23.50 11.74 3.13
N ILE A 251 -24.20 12.67 2.51
CA ILE A 251 -24.02 12.98 1.09
C ILE A 251 -22.72 13.74 0.92
N MET A 252 -21.74 13.13 0.25
CA MET A 252 -20.42 13.70 0.02
C MET A 252 -20.28 14.14 -1.43
N ASN A 253 -19.67 15.31 -1.64
CA ASN A 253 -19.18 15.66 -2.97
C ASN A 253 -18.00 14.77 -3.36
N ALA A 254 -17.83 14.50 -4.64
CA ALA A 254 -16.73 13.70 -5.17
C ALA A 254 -15.34 14.15 -4.72
N GLU A 255 -15.15 15.47 -4.52
CA GLU A 255 -13.89 16.09 -4.10
C GLU A 255 -13.85 16.43 -2.59
N ASP A 256 -14.86 16.05 -1.80
CA ASP A 256 -14.77 16.13 -0.35
C ASP A 256 -13.64 15.22 0.16
N MET A 257 -12.89 15.74 1.14
CA MET A 257 -11.74 15.05 1.71
C MET A 257 -12.17 13.75 2.40
N LEU A 258 -11.46 12.65 2.11
CA LEU A 258 -11.69 11.33 2.71
C LEU A 258 -10.73 11.08 3.86
N TYR A 259 -9.44 11.21 3.60
CA TYR A 259 -8.41 10.98 4.59
C TYR A 259 -7.15 11.83 4.36
N ILE A 260 -6.36 11.93 5.42
CA ILE A 260 -5.00 12.48 5.41
C ILE A 260 -4.07 11.36 5.87
N LEU A 261 -3.13 10.95 5.03
CA LEU A 261 -2.13 9.96 5.40
C LEU A 261 -0.73 10.58 5.34
N TYR A 262 -0.01 10.46 6.45
CA TYR A 262 1.30 11.08 6.59
C TYR A 262 2.41 10.17 6.07
N THR A 263 3.23 10.70 5.17
CA THR A 263 4.44 10.05 4.66
C THR A 263 5.69 10.75 5.19
N SER A 264 6.80 10.01 5.25
CA SER A 264 8.12 10.60 5.47
C SER A 264 8.45 11.56 4.32
N GLY A 265 9.10 12.66 4.63
CA GLY A 265 9.59 13.62 3.64
C GLY A 265 11.09 13.78 3.76
N THR A 266 11.74 14.34 2.75
CA THR A 266 13.15 14.77 2.78
C THR A 266 13.42 15.84 3.85
N THR A 267 12.37 16.44 4.41
CA THR A 267 12.41 17.36 5.57
C THR A 267 11.90 16.66 6.83
N ALA A 268 12.31 17.15 8.00
CA ALA A 268 11.92 16.58 9.30
C ALA A 268 10.39 16.51 9.56
N LYS A 269 9.59 17.36 8.86
CA LYS A 269 8.12 17.35 9.03
C LYS A 269 7.46 16.38 8.04
N PRO A 270 6.61 15.44 8.50
CA PRO A 270 5.84 14.56 7.63
C PRO A 270 4.93 15.34 6.66
N LYS A 271 4.63 14.75 5.49
CA LYS A 271 3.68 15.30 4.52
C LYS A 271 2.32 14.65 4.72
N GLY A 272 1.28 15.42 4.98
CA GLY A 272 -0.10 14.93 5.02
C GLY A 272 -0.69 14.83 3.62
N ILE A 273 -0.69 13.65 3.03
CA ILE A 273 -1.24 13.39 1.70
C ILE A 273 -2.76 13.37 1.77
N VAL A 274 -3.41 14.19 0.94
CA VAL A 274 -4.86 14.33 0.93
C VAL A 274 -5.47 13.53 -0.21
N HIS A 275 -6.41 12.64 0.12
CA HIS A 275 -7.26 11.95 -0.85
C HIS A 275 -8.74 12.31 -0.66
N THR A 276 -9.48 12.31 -1.79
CA THR A 276 -10.90 12.65 -1.87
C THR A 276 -11.76 11.43 -2.18
N GLN A 277 -13.09 11.57 -2.16
CA GLN A 277 -14.04 10.44 -2.21
C GLN A 277 -13.98 9.65 -3.53
N ALA A 278 -14.43 10.26 -4.63
CA ALA A 278 -14.77 9.52 -5.85
C ALA A 278 -13.57 9.08 -6.68
N GLY A 279 -12.61 9.99 -6.90
CA GLY A 279 -11.44 9.65 -7.70
C GLY A 279 -10.62 8.53 -7.08
N TYR A 280 -10.42 8.59 -5.76
CA TYR A 280 -9.74 7.54 -5.02
C TYR A 280 -10.49 6.21 -5.11
N LEU A 281 -11.82 6.22 -4.86
CA LEU A 281 -12.63 5.01 -4.95
C LEU A 281 -12.60 4.39 -6.35
N THR A 282 -12.68 5.20 -7.42
CA THR A 282 -12.57 4.73 -8.81
C THR A 282 -11.25 4.01 -9.04
N GLY A 283 -10.12 4.60 -8.64
CA GLY A 283 -8.81 3.99 -8.80
C GLY A 283 -8.66 2.67 -8.06
N VAL A 284 -9.02 2.64 -6.77
CA VAL A 284 -8.81 1.45 -5.95
C VAL A 284 -9.75 0.29 -6.31
N THR A 285 -11.01 0.58 -6.67
CA THR A 285 -11.94 -0.47 -7.12
C THR A 285 -11.52 -1.07 -8.45
N THR A 286 -11.12 -0.23 -9.40
CA THR A 286 -10.64 -0.68 -10.71
C THR A 286 -9.40 -1.55 -10.55
N THR A 287 -8.37 -1.04 -9.87
CA THR A 287 -7.09 -1.76 -9.77
C THR A 287 -7.17 -3.01 -8.88
N HIS A 288 -7.96 -3.00 -7.80
CA HIS A 288 -8.19 -4.20 -7.01
C HIS A 288 -8.89 -5.30 -7.83
N HIS A 289 -9.87 -4.94 -8.65
CA HIS A 289 -10.59 -5.91 -9.48
C HIS A 289 -9.71 -6.50 -10.59
N GLU A 290 -8.93 -5.66 -11.26
CA GLU A 290 -8.21 -6.05 -12.47
C GLU A 290 -6.80 -6.61 -12.18
N VAL A 291 -6.04 -5.98 -11.28
CA VAL A 291 -4.67 -6.42 -10.96
C VAL A 291 -4.68 -7.73 -10.18
N PHE A 292 -5.64 -7.91 -9.27
CA PHE A 292 -5.78 -9.16 -8.54
C PHE A 292 -6.73 -10.15 -9.22
N ASP A 293 -7.29 -9.79 -10.37
CA ASP A 293 -8.22 -10.64 -11.13
C ASP A 293 -9.29 -11.28 -10.22
N ILE A 294 -9.83 -10.49 -9.27
CA ILE A 294 -10.69 -10.96 -8.18
C ILE A 294 -11.94 -11.64 -8.72
N LYS A 295 -12.26 -12.82 -8.23
CA LYS A 295 -13.47 -13.57 -8.56
C LYS A 295 -14.42 -13.62 -7.35
N ASP A 296 -15.66 -13.92 -7.60
CA ASP A 296 -16.70 -13.91 -6.57
C ASP A 296 -16.39 -14.86 -5.39
N ASP A 297 -15.79 -16.01 -5.66
CA ASP A 297 -15.47 -17.02 -4.64
C ASP A 297 -14.05 -16.88 -4.05
N ASP A 298 -13.27 -15.90 -4.49
CA ASP A 298 -11.91 -15.73 -3.99
C ASP A 298 -11.87 -15.26 -2.54
N ILE A 299 -10.91 -15.80 -1.82
CA ILE A 299 -10.47 -15.28 -0.53
C ILE A 299 -9.16 -14.53 -0.74
N TYR A 300 -9.20 -13.24 -0.51
CA TYR A 300 -8.11 -12.30 -0.72
C TYR A 300 -7.39 -12.00 0.59
N TRP A 301 -6.07 -11.92 0.58
CA TRP A 301 -5.29 -11.52 1.73
C TRP A 301 -4.19 -10.53 1.34
N CYS A 302 -4.31 -9.29 1.79
CA CYS A 302 -3.26 -8.32 1.81
C CYS A 302 -2.61 -8.30 3.20
N ALA A 303 -1.38 -8.81 3.30
CA ALA A 303 -0.62 -8.88 4.54
C ALA A 303 0.16 -7.57 4.79
N ALA A 304 -0.57 -6.46 4.84
CA ALA A 304 -0.07 -5.12 5.11
C ALA A 304 -0.74 -4.53 6.36
N ASP A 305 -0.48 -3.27 6.66
CA ASP A 305 -1.02 -2.56 7.82
C ASP A 305 -1.81 -1.32 7.36
N CYS A 306 -2.94 -1.05 8.03
CA CYS A 306 -3.78 0.12 7.74
C CYS A 306 -3.10 1.46 8.09
N GLY A 307 -2.01 1.46 8.84
CA GLY A 307 -1.16 2.64 9.04
C GLY A 307 -0.43 3.11 7.78
N TRP A 308 -0.47 2.31 6.71
CA TRP A 308 0.09 2.62 5.39
C TRP A 308 -1.01 2.68 4.31
N VAL A 309 -0.71 3.32 3.18
CA VAL A 309 -1.67 3.43 2.08
C VAL A 309 -2.11 2.07 1.53
N THR A 310 -1.25 1.05 1.58
CA THR A 310 -1.59 -0.31 1.16
C THR A 310 -2.78 -0.85 1.95
N GLY A 311 -2.82 -0.62 3.25
CA GLY A 311 -3.96 -1.02 4.06
C GLY A 311 -5.24 -0.24 3.71
N HIS A 312 -5.14 1.08 3.48
CA HIS A 312 -6.29 1.87 3.03
C HIS A 312 -6.86 1.32 1.72
N SER A 313 -6.01 1.19 0.70
CA SER A 313 -6.45 0.88 -0.65
C SER A 313 -6.79 -0.60 -0.85
N TYR A 314 -6.03 -1.52 -0.24
CA TYR A 314 -6.11 -2.96 -0.55
C TYR A 314 -6.36 -3.88 0.65
N ILE A 315 -6.67 -3.34 1.84
CA ILE A 315 -7.33 -4.08 2.93
C ILE A 315 -8.77 -3.57 3.08
N VAL A 316 -8.97 -2.25 3.06
CA VAL A 316 -10.27 -1.65 3.39
C VAL A 316 -11.06 -1.31 2.12
N TYR A 317 -10.68 -0.26 1.40
CA TYR A 317 -11.57 0.38 0.43
C TYR A 317 -11.75 -0.41 -0.86
N GLY A 318 -10.69 -0.85 -1.51
CA GLY A 318 -10.75 -1.62 -2.75
C GLY A 318 -11.48 -2.96 -2.59
N PRO A 319 -11.05 -3.82 -1.63
CA PRO A 319 -11.70 -5.11 -1.40
C PRO A 319 -13.18 -4.99 -1.03
N LEU A 320 -13.53 -4.13 -0.07
CA LEU A 320 -14.91 -3.97 0.37
C LEU A 320 -15.81 -3.38 -0.72
N ALA A 321 -15.32 -2.41 -1.49
CA ALA A 321 -16.07 -1.88 -2.63
C ALA A 321 -16.30 -2.94 -3.72
N ASN A 322 -15.41 -3.90 -3.87
CA ASN A 322 -15.58 -5.04 -4.80
C ASN A 322 -16.24 -6.27 -4.14
N LYS A 323 -16.84 -6.13 -2.98
CA LYS A 323 -17.54 -7.22 -2.31
C LYS A 323 -16.65 -8.45 -2.04
N ALA A 324 -15.34 -8.25 -1.84
CA ALA A 324 -14.40 -9.34 -1.61
C ALA A 324 -14.55 -9.94 -0.22
N THR A 325 -14.25 -11.23 -0.08
CA THR A 325 -13.98 -11.88 1.20
C THR A 325 -12.49 -11.79 1.47
N SER A 326 -12.08 -11.19 2.58
CA SER A 326 -10.68 -10.94 2.89
C SER A 326 -10.24 -11.61 4.19
N VAL A 327 -8.95 -11.92 4.28
CA VAL A 327 -8.29 -12.26 5.55
C VAL A 327 -7.63 -11.01 6.12
N MET A 328 -7.71 -10.84 7.42
CA MET A 328 -7.04 -9.79 8.17
C MET A 328 -6.32 -10.41 9.37
N TYR A 329 -5.05 -10.12 9.54
CA TYR A 329 -4.22 -10.67 10.61
C TYR A 329 -3.63 -9.55 11.47
N GLU A 330 -3.83 -9.65 12.80
CA GLU A 330 -3.12 -8.84 13.78
C GLU A 330 -1.94 -9.63 14.31
N GLY A 331 -0.74 -9.20 14.01
CA GLY A 331 0.47 -9.83 14.52
C GLY A 331 1.67 -9.73 13.58
N ALA A 332 2.79 -10.29 14.03
CA ALA A 332 3.99 -10.42 13.22
C ALA A 332 3.91 -11.69 12.34
N PRO A 333 4.57 -11.69 11.16
CA PRO A 333 4.50 -12.83 10.23
C PRO A 333 5.02 -14.15 10.82
N ASN A 334 5.90 -14.08 11.81
CA ASN A 334 6.53 -15.22 12.49
C ASN A 334 6.05 -15.39 13.95
N ALA A 335 4.87 -14.93 14.29
CA ALA A 335 4.31 -15.11 15.61
C ALA A 335 3.06 -16.03 15.56
N PRO A 336 3.05 -17.16 16.32
CA PRO A 336 4.05 -17.61 17.30
C PRO A 336 5.29 -18.26 16.68
N ASP A 337 5.26 -18.62 15.41
CA ASP A 337 6.36 -19.24 14.66
C ASP A 337 6.26 -18.94 13.15
N GLU A 338 7.26 -19.35 12.37
CA GLU A 338 7.40 -19.12 10.94
C GLU A 338 6.35 -19.82 10.06
N LYS A 339 5.50 -20.66 10.66
CA LYS A 339 4.40 -21.38 9.97
C LYS A 339 3.11 -20.57 9.94
N ARG A 340 3.04 -19.48 10.72
CA ARG A 340 1.79 -18.77 10.98
C ARG A 340 1.05 -18.34 9.73
N LEU A 341 1.73 -17.69 8.77
CA LEU A 341 1.08 -17.21 7.55
C LEU A 341 0.58 -18.38 6.68
N TRP A 342 1.37 -19.42 6.57
CA TRP A 342 1.03 -20.59 5.76
C TRP A 342 -0.16 -21.36 6.33
N SER A 343 -0.25 -21.46 7.67
CA SER A 343 -1.40 -22.05 8.36
C SER A 343 -2.69 -21.24 8.12
N ILE A 344 -2.60 -19.92 8.02
CA ILE A 344 -3.74 -19.04 7.71
C ILE A 344 -4.18 -19.24 6.26
N ILE A 345 -3.22 -19.28 5.30
CA ILE A 345 -3.52 -19.55 3.88
C ILE A 345 -4.24 -20.90 3.74
N GLU A 346 -3.70 -21.96 4.35
CA GLU A 346 -4.32 -23.29 4.32
C GLU A 346 -5.71 -23.31 4.96
N LYS A 347 -5.86 -22.70 6.14
CA LYS A 347 -7.11 -22.67 6.93
C LYS A 347 -8.25 -22.02 6.15
N TYR A 348 -8.00 -20.86 5.56
CA TYR A 348 -9.03 -20.08 4.86
C TYR A 348 -9.06 -20.34 3.37
N LYS A 349 -8.17 -21.17 2.82
CA LYS A 349 -8.05 -21.44 1.38
C LYS A 349 -7.85 -20.15 0.58
N VAL A 350 -6.91 -19.34 1.02
CA VAL A 350 -6.58 -18.05 0.38
C VAL A 350 -6.22 -18.25 -1.08
N ASN A 351 -6.81 -17.47 -1.97
CA ASN A 351 -6.60 -17.53 -3.42
C ASN A 351 -5.61 -16.47 -3.91
N ILE A 352 -5.56 -15.33 -3.24
CA ILE A 352 -4.74 -14.19 -3.61
C ILE A 352 -3.96 -13.72 -2.37
N PHE A 353 -2.64 -13.71 -2.47
CA PHE A 353 -1.77 -13.29 -1.38
C PHE A 353 -0.89 -12.12 -1.82
N TYR A 354 -1.01 -10.96 -1.15
CA TYR A 354 -0.34 -9.71 -1.46
C TYR A 354 0.50 -9.25 -0.29
N THR A 355 1.83 -9.16 -0.47
CA THR A 355 2.78 -8.86 0.61
C THR A 355 3.98 -8.05 0.10
N ALA A 356 4.89 -7.67 1.00
CA ALA A 356 6.09 -6.92 0.65
C ALA A 356 7.29 -7.83 0.31
N PRO A 357 8.20 -7.43 -0.60
CA PRO A 357 9.45 -8.14 -0.88
C PRO A 357 10.30 -8.40 0.36
N THR A 358 10.35 -7.47 1.32
CA THR A 358 11.00 -7.69 2.63
C THR A 358 10.44 -8.91 3.37
N ALA A 359 9.12 -9.13 3.33
CA ALA A 359 8.52 -10.33 3.92
C ALA A 359 8.95 -11.60 3.17
N ILE A 360 9.00 -11.54 1.83
CA ILE A 360 9.43 -12.68 0.99
C ILE A 360 10.88 -13.06 1.31
N ARG A 361 11.80 -12.07 1.41
CA ARG A 361 13.19 -12.32 1.81
C ARG A 361 13.29 -12.92 3.22
N ALA A 362 12.44 -12.49 4.16
CA ALA A 362 12.35 -13.12 5.47
C ALA A 362 11.88 -14.59 5.37
N PHE A 363 10.91 -14.89 4.51
CA PHE A 363 10.45 -16.27 4.27
C PHE A 363 11.56 -17.14 3.68
N MET A 364 12.34 -16.62 2.74
CA MET A 364 13.53 -17.29 2.20
C MET A 364 14.51 -17.66 3.31
N LYS A 365 14.80 -16.73 4.21
CA LYS A 365 15.71 -16.91 5.32
C LYS A 365 15.19 -17.93 6.34
N TRP A 366 13.89 -17.98 6.60
CA TRP A 366 13.30 -18.94 7.55
C TRP A 366 13.29 -20.38 7.02
N GLY A 367 13.28 -20.57 5.69
CA GLY A 367 13.37 -21.86 5.05
C GLY A 367 12.09 -22.33 4.38
N VAL A 368 12.26 -23.17 3.36
CA VAL A 368 11.16 -23.69 2.52
C VAL A 368 10.29 -24.73 3.24
N GLU A 369 10.80 -25.35 4.31
CA GLU A 369 10.08 -26.36 5.09
C GLU A 369 8.80 -25.81 5.74
N HIS A 370 8.74 -24.52 6.01
CA HIS A 370 7.57 -23.88 6.62
C HIS A 370 6.39 -23.82 5.63
N PRO A 371 6.50 -23.23 4.44
CA PRO A 371 5.41 -23.28 3.46
C PRO A 371 5.12 -24.69 2.96
N GLN A 372 6.14 -25.55 2.77
CA GLN A 372 5.95 -26.94 2.31
C GLN A 372 5.20 -27.83 3.30
N ALA A 373 5.11 -27.45 4.59
CA ALA A 373 4.33 -28.16 5.59
C ALA A 373 2.83 -27.90 5.47
N HIS A 374 2.37 -27.02 4.58
CA HIS A 374 1.00 -26.58 4.43
C HIS A 374 0.47 -26.74 3.00
N ASP A 375 -0.85 -26.90 2.85
CA ASP A 375 -1.53 -26.92 1.57
C ASP A 375 -1.77 -25.50 1.04
N LEU A 376 -0.91 -25.04 0.12
CA LEU A 376 -1.01 -23.74 -0.54
C LEU A 376 -1.67 -23.82 -1.93
N SER A 377 -2.26 -24.97 -2.31
CA SER A 377 -2.82 -25.21 -3.65
C SER A 377 -4.03 -24.33 -4.00
N SER A 378 -4.60 -23.63 -3.03
CA SER A 378 -5.66 -22.66 -3.26
C SER A 378 -5.16 -21.34 -3.87
N LEU A 379 -3.87 -21.02 -3.73
CA LEU A 379 -3.28 -19.81 -4.28
C LEU A 379 -3.32 -19.84 -5.82
N ARG A 380 -3.71 -18.73 -6.43
CA ARG A 380 -3.72 -18.51 -7.87
C ARG A 380 -3.02 -17.23 -8.31
N ILE A 381 -2.98 -16.21 -7.44
CA ILE A 381 -2.28 -14.94 -7.66
C ILE A 381 -1.44 -14.59 -6.43
N LEU A 382 -0.22 -14.19 -6.70
CA LEU A 382 0.71 -13.65 -5.73
C LEU A 382 1.03 -12.20 -6.09
N GLY A 383 1.08 -11.31 -5.12
CA GLY A 383 1.38 -9.91 -5.37
C GLY A 383 2.49 -9.39 -4.48
N THR A 384 3.20 -8.37 -4.98
CA THR A 384 4.28 -7.67 -4.26
C THR A 384 4.07 -6.16 -4.26
N VAL A 385 4.44 -5.51 -3.17
CA VAL A 385 4.19 -4.08 -2.94
C VAL A 385 5.21 -3.42 -2.03
N GLY A 386 5.43 -2.13 -2.24
CA GLY A 386 6.09 -1.22 -1.31
C GLY A 386 7.56 -0.96 -1.60
N GLU A 387 8.23 -1.86 -2.28
CA GLU A 387 9.63 -1.76 -2.71
C GLU A 387 9.86 -2.60 -3.97
N PRO A 388 10.91 -2.34 -4.76
CA PRO A 388 11.29 -3.23 -5.85
C PRO A 388 11.61 -4.64 -5.35
N ILE A 389 11.14 -5.66 -6.08
CA ILE A 389 11.51 -7.05 -5.80
C ILE A 389 12.69 -7.46 -6.68
N ASN A 390 13.72 -8.07 -6.09
CA ASN A 390 14.81 -8.62 -6.87
C ASN A 390 14.41 -9.95 -7.56
N PRO A 391 15.04 -10.31 -8.70
CA PRO A 391 14.69 -11.50 -9.46
C PRO A 391 14.73 -12.81 -8.67
N GLU A 392 15.67 -12.95 -7.73
CA GLU A 392 15.80 -14.16 -6.91
C GLU A 392 14.63 -14.33 -5.94
N ALA A 393 14.22 -13.27 -5.26
CA ALA A 393 13.05 -13.31 -4.38
C ALA A 393 11.75 -13.52 -5.17
N TRP A 394 11.63 -12.94 -6.37
CA TRP A 394 10.52 -13.18 -7.27
C TRP A 394 10.44 -14.66 -7.69
N MET A 395 11.58 -15.25 -8.10
CA MET A 395 11.64 -16.67 -8.49
C MET A 395 11.33 -17.57 -7.30
N TRP A 396 11.91 -17.30 -6.13
CA TRP A 396 11.62 -18.08 -4.93
C TRP A 396 10.12 -18.06 -4.59
N TYR A 397 9.49 -16.88 -4.69
CA TYR A 397 8.07 -16.70 -4.45
C TYR A 397 7.22 -17.47 -5.46
N HIS A 398 7.61 -17.40 -6.74
CA HIS A 398 6.97 -18.14 -7.83
C HIS A 398 7.05 -19.66 -7.64
N GLU A 399 8.24 -20.18 -7.31
CA GLU A 399 8.50 -21.62 -7.21
C GLU A 399 7.96 -22.21 -5.91
N ASN A 400 8.28 -21.61 -4.76
CA ASN A 400 8.05 -22.21 -3.45
C ASN A 400 6.69 -21.89 -2.84
N ILE A 401 6.10 -20.74 -3.17
CA ILE A 401 4.77 -20.34 -2.70
C ILE A 401 3.74 -20.54 -3.80
N GLY A 402 4.05 -20.11 -5.01
CA GLY A 402 3.16 -20.23 -6.17
C GLY A 402 3.14 -21.58 -6.86
N GLY A 403 4.05 -22.50 -6.49
CA GLY A 403 4.18 -23.83 -7.12
C GLY A 403 4.30 -23.76 -8.64
N GLU A 404 4.91 -22.72 -9.18
CA GLU A 404 5.03 -22.42 -10.62
C GLU A 404 3.67 -22.27 -11.35
N GLN A 405 2.58 -22.13 -10.59
CA GLN A 405 1.22 -22.06 -11.13
C GLN A 405 0.61 -20.66 -11.03
N CYS A 406 0.95 -19.91 -9.96
CA CYS A 406 0.39 -18.61 -9.71
C CYS A 406 0.96 -17.55 -10.66
N ALA A 407 0.09 -16.62 -11.10
CA ALA A 407 0.55 -15.38 -11.68
C ALA A 407 1.14 -14.48 -10.58
N ILE A 408 2.22 -13.77 -10.89
CA ILE A 408 2.78 -12.78 -9.97
C ILE A 408 2.50 -11.38 -10.51
N VAL A 409 1.93 -10.53 -9.65
CA VAL A 409 1.71 -9.11 -9.90
C VAL A 409 2.64 -8.29 -9.01
N ASP A 410 3.72 -7.80 -9.61
CA ASP A 410 4.60 -6.82 -8.96
C ASP A 410 4.04 -5.43 -9.22
N THR A 411 3.76 -4.68 -8.15
CA THR A 411 2.98 -3.44 -8.24
C THR A 411 3.82 -2.24 -7.82
N TRP A 412 3.87 -1.22 -8.69
CA TRP A 412 4.39 0.08 -8.31
C TRP A 412 3.26 1.09 -8.14
N TRP A 413 3.29 1.76 -7.01
CA TRP A 413 2.42 2.86 -6.65
C TRP A 413 2.89 3.52 -5.35
N GLN A 414 2.28 4.62 -4.98
CA GLN A 414 2.68 5.44 -3.83
C GLN A 414 1.44 5.85 -3.02
N THR A 415 1.65 6.38 -1.81
CA THR A 415 0.59 7.06 -1.05
C THR A 415 -0.03 8.17 -1.89
N GLU A 416 0.79 8.89 -2.61
CA GLU A 416 0.44 9.98 -3.50
C GLU A 416 -0.42 9.53 -4.70
N THR A 417 -0.19 8.35 -5.23
CA THR A 417 -0.98 7.84 -6.36
C THR A 417 -2.32 7.26 -5.93
N GLY A 418 -2.45 6.84 -4.68
CA GLY A 418 -3.67 6.30 -4.09
C GLY A 418 -4.05 4.88 -4.54
N SER A 419 -3.64 4.47 -5.74
CA SER A 419 -3.84 3.13 -6.29
C SER A 419 -2.66 2.70 -7.14
N ILE A 420 -2.66 1.43 -7.57
CA ILE A 420 -1.62 0.84 -8.43
C ILE A 420 -1.59 1.55 -9.78
N MET A 421 -0.39 1.91 -10.24
CA MET A 421 -0.14 2.61 -11.50
C MET A 421 0.56 1.74 -12.52
N ILE A 422 1.54 0.94 -12.07
CA ILE A 422 2.34 0.06 -12.93
C ILE A 422 2.26 -1.36 -12.34
N SER A 423 1.85 -2.32 -13.17
CA SER A 423 1.74 -3.73 -12.78
C SER A 423 1.43 -4.60 -14.00
N PRO A 424 1.83 -5.86 -14.03
CA PRO A 424 1.25 -6.79 -14.99
C PRO A 424 -0.24 -7.02 -14.70
N LEU A 425 -1.01 -7.29 -15.75
CA LEU A 425 -2.39 -7.77 -15.66
C LEU A 425 -2.41 -9.29 -15.86
N PRO A 426 -2.95 -10.06 -14.89
CA PRO A 426 -3.08 -11.51 -15.00
C PRO A 426 -3.81 -11.92 -16.28
N GLY A 427 -3.29 -12.90 -16.98
CA GLY A 427 -3.87 -13.39 -18.24
C GLY A 427 -3.57 -12.53 -19.47
N VAL A 428 -3.02 -11.33 -19.31
CA VAL A 428 -2.73 -10.39 -20.41
C VAL A 428 -1.22 -10.15 -20.56
N THR A 429 -0.55 -9.76 -19.48
CA THR A 429 0.83 -9.32 -19.52
C THR A 429 1.80 -10.47 -19.27
N SER A 430 2.80 -10.64 -20.14
CA SER A 430 3.95 -11.51 -19.84
C SER A 430 4.84 -10.83 -18.80
N THR A 431 5.29 -11.59 -17.80
CA THR A 431 6.09 -11.06 -16.68
C THR A 431 7.56 -11.41 -16.82
N LYS A 432 8.43 -10.56 -16.24
CA LYS A 432 9.86 -10.83 -16.03
C LYS A 432 10.16 -10.70 -14.55
N PRO A 433 10.94 -11.63 -13.96
CA PRO A 433 11.31 -11.56 -12.54
C PRO A 433 11.93 -10.22 -12.16
N GLY A 434 11.31 -9.49 -11.24
CA GLY A 434 11.79 -8.19 -10.76
C GLY A 434 11.33 -6.97 -11.57
N SER A 435 10.56 -7.16 -12.65
CA SER A 435 9.98 -6.04 -13.40
C SER A 435 8.52 -5.80 -13.02
N ALA A 436 8.16 -4.54 -12.80
CA ALA A 436 6.76 -4.13 -12.67
C ALA A 436 6.00 -4.10 -14.01
N CYS A 437 6.64 -4.46 -15.10
CA CYS A 437 6.15 -4.60 -16.47
C CYS A 437 5.82 -3.28 -17.16
N GLY A 438 4.62 -2.72 -16.97
CA GLY A 438 4.20 -1.51 -17.65
C GLY A 438 3.02 -0.81 -16.99
N PRO A 439 2.65 0.39 -17.45
CA PRO A 439 1.54 1.13 -16.89
C PRO A 439 0.22 0.41 -17.11
N LEU A 440 -0.69 0.54 -16.14
CA LEU A 440 -2.07 0.07 -16.28
C LEU A 440 -2.84 0.89 -17.32
N PRO A 441 -3.93 0.36 -17.89
CA PRO A 441 -4.79 1.12 -18.80
C PRO A 441 -5.24 2.45 -18.19
N GLY A 442 -5.13 3.53 -18.95
CA GLY A 442 -5.46 4.89 -18.51
C GLY A 442 -4.38 5.60 -17.69
N ILE A 443 -3.22 4.98 -17.49
CA ILE A 443 -2.03 5.55 -16.85
C ILE A 443 -0.95 5.80 -17.90
N GLU A 444 -0.41 7.01 -17.91
CA GLU A 444 0.63 7.44 -18.87
C GLU A 444 1.94 7.68 -18.12
N SER A 445 2.71 6.62 -17.91
CA SER A 445 4.05 6.72 -17.32
C SER A 445 5.13 6.99 -18.36
N VAL A 446 6.21 7.61 -17.93
CA VAL A 446 7.39 7.89 -18.74
C VAL A 446 8.65 7.84 -17.88
N ILE A 447 9.76 7.43 -18.46
CA ILE A 447 11.07 7.56 -17.83
C ILE A 447 11.79 8.70 -18.52
N ILE A 448 12.32 9.66 -17.76
CA ILE A 448 12.92 10.88 -18.23
C ILE A 448 14.35 11.05 -17.73
N ASP A 449 15.18 11.76 -18.51
CA ASP A 449 16.51 12.18 -18.10
C ASP A 449 16.48 13.46 -17.20
N ASP A 450 17.64 13.96 -16.80
CA ASP A 450 17.76 15.18 -15.98
C ASP A 450 17.18 16.44 -16.67
N ASP A 451 17.14 16.46 -17.98
CA ASP A 451 16.58 17.56 -18.78
C ASP A 451 15.05 17.42 -19.00
N GLY A 452 14.45 16.31 -18.56
CA GLY A 452 13.02 16.02 -18.71
C GLY A 452 12.64 15.41 -20.07
N ASN A 453 13.61 14.95 -20.86
CA ASN A 453 13.36 14.26 -22.11
C ASN A 453 13.10 12.77 -21.85
N GLU A 454 12.18 12.18 -22.61
CA GLU A 454 11.92 10.73 -22.55
C GLU A 454 13.15 9.95 -23.01
N VAL A 455 13.57 8.97 -22.19
CA VAL A 455 14.70 8.09 -22.52
C VAL A 455 14.27 6.96 -23.44
N GLY A 456 15.25 6.38 -24.15
CA GLY A 456 15.03 5.25 -25.04
C GLY A 456 14.99 3.90 -24.31
N LYS A 457 14.67 2.85 -25.07
CA LYS A 457 14.79 1.47 -24.59
C LYS A 457 16.23 1.16 -24.22
N GLY A 458 16.43 0.40 -23.14
CA GLY A 458 17.74 0.10 -22.57
C GLY A 458 18.32 1.23 -21.72
N GLU A 459 17.59 2.35 -21.55
CA GLU A 459 18.06 3.51 -20.81
C GLU A 459 17.27 3.71 -19.51
N GLY A 460 17.94 4.26 -18.47
CA GLY A 460 17.38 4.58 -17.18
C GLY A 460 17.27 6.09 -16.93
N GLY A 461 16.45 6.44 -15.95
CA GLY A 461 16.19 7.82 -15.55
C GLY A 461 15.21 7.90 -14.40
N TYR A 462 14.38 8.92 -14.40
CA TYR A 462 13.36 9.18 -13.38
C TYR A 462 11.97 8.80 -13.85
N LEU A 463 11.23 8.11 -13.00
CA LEU A 463 9.84 7.80 -13.29
C LEU A 463 8.96 9.04 -13.12
N ALA A 464 8.16 9.33 -14.13
CA ALA A 464 7.18 10.42 -14.10
C ALA A 464 5.84 9.95 -14.69
N LEU A 465 4.75 10.66 -14.36
CA LEU A 465 3.43 10.46 -14.96
C LEU A 465 3.04 11.71 -15.77
N LYS A 466 2.61 11.50 -17.03
CA LYS A 466 2.30 12.58 -17.99
C LYS A 466 0.93 13.21 -17.75
N SER A 467 -0.03 12.45 -17.27
CA SER A 467 -1.42 12.88 -17.15
C SER A 467 -1.98 12.60 -15.76
N PRO A 468 -2.91 13.43 -15.26
CA PRO A 468 -3.58 13.16 -13.99
C PRO A 468 -4.43 11.90 -14.07
N TRP A 469 -4.55 11.19 -12.95
CA TRP A 469 -5.36 9.97 -12.79
C TRP A 469 -6.37 10.16 -11.64
N PRO A 470 -7.47 9.39 -11.60
CA PRO A 470 -8.55 9.66 -10.65
C PRO A 470 -8.13 9.63 -9.17
N SER A 471 -7.32 8.65 -8.78
CA SER A 471 -6.88 8.42 -7.39
C SER A 471 -5.66 9.25 -6.97
N MET A 472 -5.21 10.20 -7.77
CA MET A 472 -4.08 11.05 -7.40
C MET A 472 -4.37 11.87 -6.14
N LEU A 473 -3.31 12.16 -5.37
CA LEU A 473 -3.41 13.11 -4.26
C LEU A 473 -3.96 14.46 -4.76
N ARG A 474 -4.67 15.17 -3.89
CA ARG A 474 -5.16 16.50 -4.25
C ARG A 474 -4.23 17.61 -3.83
N THR A 475 -3.56 17.45 -2.70
CA THR A 475 -2.55 18.37 -2.18
C THR A 475 -1.80 17.74 -1.00
N VAL A 476 -0.83 18.45 -0.44
CA VAL A 476 -0.30 18.26 0.91
C VAL A 476 -1.13 19.10 1.87
N TYR A 477 -1.66 18.49 2.91
CA TYR A 477 -2.58 19.14 3.85
C TYR A 477 -2.00 20.42 4.46
N GLY A 478 -2.68 21.54 4.22
CA GLY A 478 -2.28 22.85 4.71
C GLY A 478 -1.02 23.44 4.06
N ASP A 479 -0.48 22.83 3.00
CA ASP A 479 0.76 23.27 2.35
C ASP A 479 0.76 23.01 0.83
N ASP A 480 -0.04 23.78 0.10
CA ASP A 480 -0.14 23.69 -1.36
C ASP A 480 1.18 23.98 -2.07
N GLN A 481 2.04 24.85 -1.47
CA GLN A 481 3.34 25.14 -2.07
C GLN A 481 4.25 23.92 -2.01
N ARG A 482 4.26 23.20 -0.90
CA ARG A 482 5.04 21.95 -0.75
C ARG A 482 4.57 20.87 -1.74
N TYR A 483 3.26 20.81 -2.05
CA TYR A 483 2.73 19.94 -3.11
C TYR A 483 3.33 20.28 -4.47
N ILE A 484 3.35 21.56 -4.85
CA ILE A 484 3.95 22.02 -6.11
C ILE A 484 5.45 21.73 -6.13
N ASP A 485 6.17 22.12 -5.09
CA ASP A 485 7.63 22.01 -5.02
C ASP A 485 8.11 20.56 -5.07
N THR A 486 7.36 19.64 -4.42
CA THR A 486 7.77 18.24 -4.34
C THR A 486 7.50 17.48 -5.64
N TYR A 487 6.35 17.70 -6.28
CA TYR A 487 5.87 16.78 -7.32
C TYR A 487 5.78 17.40 -8.72
N TRP A 488 5.83 18.76 -8.86
CA TRP A 488 5.52 19.41 -10.13
C TRP A 488 6.55 20.46 -10.58
N SER A 489 7.47 20.86 -9.70
CA SER A 489 8.43 21.94 -9.99
C SER A 489 9.64 21.46 -10.76
N GLN A 490 10.01 20.17 -10.66
CA GLN A 490 11.24 19.64 -11.27
C GLN A 490 11.12 19.53 -12.79
N HIS A 491 9.99 19.02 -13.29
CA HIS A 491 9.72 18.85 -14.72
C HIS A 491 8.33 19.37 -15.05
N SER A 492 8.27 20.43 -15.86
CA SER A 492 7.02 21.12 -16.17
C SER A 492 5.98 20.20 -16.80
N GLY A 493 4.79 20.11 -16.17
CA GLY A 493 3.67 19.33 -16.68
C GLY A 493 3.74 17.82 -16.39
N LEU A 494 4.77 17.35 -15.68
CA LEU A 494 4.94 15.95 -15.30
C LEU A 494 4.84 15.80 -13.77
N TYR A 495 4.13 14.78 -13.33
CA TYR A 495 4.18 14.36 -11.93
C TYR A 495 5.49 13.59 -11.70
N PHE A 496 6.34 14.10 -10.85
CA PHE A 496 7.62 13.49 -10.49
C PHE A 496 7.44 12.51 -9.33
N ALA A 497 7.65 11.22 -9.60
CA ALA A 497 7.44 10.17 -8.61
C ALA A 497 8.53 10.13 -7.52
N GLY A 498 9.73 10.63 -7.81
CA GLY A 498 10.91 10.52 -6.94
C GLY A 498 11.49 9.11 -6.91
N ASP A 499 11.16 8.28 -7.89
CA ASP A 499 11.69 6.94 -8.07
C ASP A 499 12.53 6.87 -9.34
N GLY A 500 13.66 6.13 -9.27
CA GLY A 500 14.45 5.76 -10.43
C GLY A 500 13.81 4.58 -11.16
N ALA A 501 13.89 4.59 -12.48
CA ALA A 501 13.39 3.48 -13.30
C ALA A 501 14.20 3.36 -14.60
N LYS A 502 14.10 2.20 -15.26
CA LYS A 502 14.69 1.97 -16.57
C LYS A 502 13.73 1.20 -17.48
N TYR A 503 13.86 1.40 -18.77
CA TYR A 503 13.32 0.50 -19.77
C TYR A 503 14.34 -0.60 -20.11
N ASP A 504 13.89 -1.84 -20.26
CA ASP A 504 14.71 -2.83 -20.95
C ASP A 504 14.55 -2.72 -22.49
N ASP A 505 15.25 -3.57 -23.24
CA ASP A 505 15.20 -3.56 -24.71
C ASP A 505 13.82 -3.91 -25.29
N GLU A 506 12.96 -4.57 -24.51
CA GLU A 506 11.58 -4.86 -24.89
C GLU A 506 10.60 -3.75 -24.46
N GLY A 507 11.03 -2.83 -23.59
CA GLY A 507 10.22 -1.72 -23.07
C GLY A 507 9.54 -2.02 -21.72
N TYR A 508 9.96 -3.08 -21.02
CA TYR A 508 9.50 -3.34 -19.64
C TYR A 508 10.10 -2.32 -18.67
N ILE A 509 9.30 -1.88 -17.71
CA ILE A 509 9.72 -0.94 -16.67
C ILE A 509 10.31 -1.71 -15.48
N TRP A 510 11.51 -1.32 -15.10
CA TRP A 510 12.23 -1.81 -13.93
C TRP A 510 12.37 -0.66 -12.94
N LEU A 511 11.91 -0.85 -11.71
CA LEU A 511 12.06 0.11 -10.63
C LEU A 511 13.43 -0.06 -9.99
N LEU A 512 14.14 1.06 -9.79
CA LEU A 512 15.49 1.09 -9.25
C LEU A 512 15.55 1.61 -7.81
N GLY A 513 14.37 1.87 -7.21
CA GLY A 513 14.25 2.46 -5.88
C GLY A 513 14.13 3.97 -5.90
N ARG A 514 14.24 4.59 -4.72
CA ARG A 514 14.14 6.04 -4.55
C ARG A 514 15.32 6.75 -5.18
N VAL A 515 15.06 7.91 -5.78
CA VAL A 515 16.14 8.77 -6.35
C VAL A 515 17.15 9.17 -5.27
N ASP A 516 16.69 9.31 -4.02
CA ASP A 516 17.52 9.64 -2.86
C ASP A 516 18.49 8.49 -2.48
N ASP A 517 18.21 7.25 -2.94
CA ASP A 517 18.99 6.04 -2.68
C ASP A 517 19.95 5.68 -3.84
N VAL A 518 20.09 6.55 -4.84
CA VAL A 518 21.05 6.38 -5.93
C VAL A 518 22.40 6.94 -5.51
N MET A 519 23.42 6.08 -5.53
CA MET A 519 24.80 6.43 -5.20
C MET A 519 25.54 6.97 -6.42
N ASN A 520 26.42 7.95 -6.21
CA ASN A 520 27.27 8.51 -7.27
C ASN A 520 28.72 8.07 -7.07
N ILE A 521 29.07 6.93 -7.66
CA ILE A 521 30.40 6.31 -7.54
C ILE A 521 31.25 6.72 -8.74
N SER A 522 32.25 7.56 -8.55
CA SER A 522 33.17 8.03 -9.62
C SER A 522 32.45 8.63 -10.84
N GLY A 523 31.30 9.27 -10.63
CA GLY A 523 30.47 9.85 -11.69
C GLY A 523 29.47 8.88 -12.34
N HIS A 524 29.37 7.65 -11.84
CA HIS A 524 28.37 6.67 -12.27
C HIS A 524 27.26 6.60 -11.22
N ARG A 525 26.01 6.61 -11.69
CA ARG A 525 24.82 6.50 -10.86
C ARG A 525 24.41 5.03 -10.71
N ILE A 526 24.68 4.46 -9.53
CA ILE A 526 24.39 3.06 -9.20
C ILE A 526 23.26 3.02 -8.18
N SER A 527 22.20 2.27 -8.45
CA SER A 527 21.13 2.05 -7.50
C SER A 527 21.58 1.14 -6.36
N THR A 528 21.21 1.51 -5.12
CA THR A 528 21.41 0.61 -3.96
C THR A 528 20.72 -0.73 -4.20
N ALA A 529 19.51 -0.73 -4.77
CA ALA A 529 18.73 -1.92 -5.05
C ALA A 529 19.43 -2.89 -6.03
N GLU A 530 20.20 -2.41 -7.01
CA GLU A 530 20.97 -3.28 -7.92
C GLU A 530 22.09 -4.01 -7.18
N VAL A 531 22.79 -3.30 -6.30
CA VAL A 531 23.86 -3.91 -5.48
C VAL A 531 23.28 -4.88 -4.45
N GLU A 532 22.17 -4.52 -3.82
CA GLU A 532 21.42 -5.40 -2.91
C GLU A 532 20.96 -6.67 -3.63
N SER A 533 20.42 -6.55 -4.82
CA SER A 533 20.00 -7.69 -5.66
C SER A 533 21.17 -8.61 -6.00
N ALA A 534 22.30 -8.04 -6.41
CA ALA A 534 23.51 -8.83 -6.66
C ALA A 534 23.99 -9.58 -5.41
N LEU A 535 23.99 -8.92 -4.25
CA LEU A 535 24.37 -9.56 -2.99
C LEU A 535 23.43 -10.70 -2.60
N VAL A 536 22.11 -10.50 -2.71
CA VAL A 536 21.09 -11.51 -2.36
C VAL A 536 21.12 -12.70 -3.34
N SER A 537 21.63 -12.54 -4.57
CA SER A 537 21.84 -13.65 -5.50
C SER A 537 22.98 -14.60 -5.10
N HIS A 538 23.76 -14.26 -4.09
CA HIS A 538 24.82 -15.12 -3.54
C HIS A 538 24.23 -16.12 -2.54
N GLU A 539 24.64 -17.40 -2.65
CA GLU A 539 24.10 -18.53 -1.86
C GLU A 539 24.19 -18.37 -0.34
N ALA A 540 25.13 -17.57 0.15
CA ALA A 540 25.31 -17.32 1.58
C ALA A 540 24.47 -16.15 2.12
N VAL A 541 23.84 -15.34 1.26
CA VAL A 541 23.17 -14.08 1.65
C VAL A 541 21.65 -14.25 1.70
N ALA A 542 21.06 -13.98 2.87
CA ALA A 542 19.62 -13.95 3.06
C ALA A 542 19.00 -12.57 2.78
N GLU A 543 19.71 -11.51 3.17
CA GLU A 543 19.25 -10.12 3.05
C GLU A 543 20.47 -9.19 2.90
N ALA A 544 20.30 -8.12 2.16
CA ALA A 544 21.30 -7.08 2.00
C ALA A 544 20.65 -5.68 2.14
N ALA A 545 21.41 -4.74 2.70
CA ALA A 545 21.10 -3.33 2.71
C ALA A 545 22.35 -2.55 2.27
N VAL A 546 22.17 -1.61 1.35
CA VAL A 546 23.26 -0.85 0.74
C VAL A 546 23.01 0.63 0.93
N ILE A 547 24.07 1.37 1.25
CA ILE A 547 24.06 2.84 1.35
C ILE A 547 25.30 3.42 0.68
N GLY A 548 25.17 4.62 0.13
CA GLY A 548 26.30 5.46 -0.23
C GLY A 548 26.92 6.07 1.04
N ARG A 549 28.24 6.03 1.13
CA ARG A 549 29.00 6.79 2.13
C ARG A 549 29.94 7.77 1.45
N SER A 550 30.14 8.93 2.04
CA SER A 550 31.09 9.90 1.50
C SER A 550 32.49 9.32 1.38
N ASP A 551 33.15 9.52 0.24
CA ASP A 551 34.52 9.08 -0.07
C ASP A 551 35.27 10.18 -0.80
N GLU A 552 36.52 10.45 -0.38
CA GLU A 552 37.32 11.57 -0.90
C GLU A 552 37.77 11.37 -2.38
N ILE A 553 37.80 10.12 -2.86
CA ILE A 553 38.32 9.78 -4.19
C ILE A 553 37.16 9.59 -5.18
N THR A 554 36.14 8.84 -4.78
CA THR A 554 35.03 8.44 -5.65
C THR A 554 33.78 9.32 -5.52
N GLY A 555 33.80 10.30 -4.60
CA GLY A 555 32.64 11.09 -4.19
C GLY A 555 31.80 10.32 -3.17
N GLU A 556 31.30 9.16 -3.57
CA GLU A 556 30.67 8.17 -2.69
C GLU A 556 31.32 6.80 -2.88
N ALA A 557 31.25 5.97 -1.85
CA ALA A 557 31.64 4.57 -1.86
C ALA A 557 30.48 3.71 -1.34
N ILE A 558 30.38 2.50 -1.86
CA ILE A 558 29.35 1.54 -1.46
C ILE A 558 29.68 0.98 -0.06
N ALA A 559 28.70 1.04 0.84
CA ALA A 559 28.73 0.34 2.10
C ALA A 559 27.56 -0.66 2.15
N ALA A 560 27.87 -1.95 2.14
CA ALA A 560 26.90 -3.01 2.16
C ALA A 560 26.87 -3.73 3.50
N PHE A 561 25.68 -4.05 3.97
CA PHE A 561 25.40 -4.84 5.16
C PHE A 561 24.62 -6.08 4.72
N VAL A 562 25.06 -7.26 5.14
CA VAL A 562 24.40 -8.52 4.76
C VAL A 562 24.00 -9.34 5.99
N SER A 563 22.85 -9.99 5.89
CA SER A 563 22.44 -11.08 6.77
C SER A 563 22.73 -12.40 6.07
N LEU A 564 23.38 -13.34 6.76
CA LEU A 564 23.71 -14.64 6.19
C LEU A 564 22.57 -15.65 6.37
N ILE A 565 22.49 -16.64 5.47
CA ILE A 565 21.60 -17.78 5.60
C ILE A 565 22.12 -18.71 6.70
N GLY A 566 21.25 -19.16 7.60
CA GLY A 566 21.63 -20.08 8.69
C GLY A 566 22.33 -19.37 9.87
N THR A 567 23.28 -20.08 10.50
CA THR A 567 24.01 -19.61 11.69
C THR A 567 25.46 -19.28 11.39
N ASP A 568 25.84 -19.10 10.14
CA ASP A 568 27.20 -18.84 9.74
C ASP A 568 27.67 -17.46 10.20
N GLU A 569 28.90 -17.38 10.68
CA GLU A 569 29.55 -16.12 11.02
C GLU A 569 30.33 -15.63 9.79
N GLY A 570 30.21 -14.33 9.47
CA GLY A 570 30.97 -13.71 8.40
C GLY A 570 32.49 -13.73 8.68
N ASN A 571 33.26 -13.91 7.63
CA ASN A 571 34.72 -13.86 7.68
C ASN A 571 35.27 -13.08 6.48
N GLU A 572 36.61 -12.83 6.49
CA GLU A 572 37.23 -12.03 5.43
C GLU A 572 37.21 -12.71 4.05
N ASP A 573 37.20 -14.03 3.98
CA ASP A 573 37.13 -14.79 2.73
C ASP A 573 35.72 -14.61 2.10
N LEU A 574 34.66 -14.67 2.90
CA LEU A 574 33.29 -14.42 2.44
C LEU A 574 33.11 -12.95 1.99
N ILE A 575 33.72 -11.99 2.68
CA ILE A 575 33.68 -10.59 2.24
C ILE A 575 34.32 -10.42 0.87
N ALA A 576 35.49 -11.08 0.65
CA ALA A 576 36.16 -11.06 -0.64
C ALA A 576 35.32 -11.72 -1.75
N ASP A 577 34.69 -12.85 -1.43
CA ASP A 577 33.80 -13.58 -2.35
C ASP A 577 32.56 -12.75 -2.72
N LEU A 578 31.88 -12.15 -1.76
CA LEU A 578 30.74 -11.25 -2.00
C LEU A 578 31.13 -10.04 -2.87
N ARG A 579 32.28 -9.43 -2.63
CA ARG A 579 32.78 -8.34 -3.48
C ARG A 579 33.04 -8.80 -4.91
N GLN A 580 33.66 -9.98 -5.07
CA GLN A 580 33.91 -10.55 -6.40
C GLN A 580 32.58 -10.87 -7.08
N HIS A 581 31.62 -11.45 -6.35
CA HIS A 581 30.30 -11.77 -6.89
C HIS A 581 29.56 -10.51 -7.38
N VAL A 582 29.55 -9.42 -6.61
CA VAL A 582 28.98 -8.13 -7.03
C VAL A 582 29.70 -7.59 -8.25
N SER A 583 31.04 -7.66 -8.26
CA SER A 583 31.84 -7.21 -9.41
C SER A 583 31.55 -8.03 -10.67
N ASP A 584 31.33 -9.34 -10.55
CA ASP A 584 31.00 -10.22 -11.68
C ASP A 584 29.56 -9.97 -12.22
N LYS A 585 28.63 -9.60 -11.34
CA LYS A 585 27.22 -9.33 -11.69
C LYS A 585 26.99 -7.94 -12.25
N ILE A 586 27.58 -6.93 -11.61
CA ILE A 586 27.32 -5.51 -11.89
C ILE A 586 28.50 -4.88 -12.65
N GLY A 587 29.70 -5.36 -12.40
CA GLY A 587 30.94 -4.79 -12.92
C GLY A 587 31.86 -4.24 -11.83
N PRO A 588 33.14 -4.00 -12.16
CA PRO A 588 34.18 -3.62 -11.19
C PRO A 588 33.97 -2.24 -10.56
N ILE A 589 33.00 -1.47 -11.02
CA ILE A 589 32.66 -0.16 -10.47
C ILE A 589 31.87 -0.27 -9.17
N ALA A 590 31.14 -1.35 -8.98
CA ALA A 590 30.38 -1.65 -7.78
C ALA A 590 31.23 -2.49 -6.79
#